data_2122ad6a203b29e2fccb7b9f7051e005
#
_entry.id   2122ad6a203b29e2fccb7b9f7051e005
#
_cell.length_a   1.000
_cell.length_b   1.000
_cell.length_c   1.000
_cell.angle_alpha   90.00
_cell.angle_beta   90.00
_cell.angle_gamma   90.00
#
_symmetry.space_group_name_H-M   'P 1'
#
loop_
_entity.id
_entity.type
_entity.pdbx_description
1 polymer ?
#
loop_
_entity_poly.entity_id
_entity_poly.type
_entity_poly.pdbx_seq_one_letter_code
_entity_poly.pdbx_strand_id
1 'polypeptide(L)' 'MTSSDLATDEQRWQIFNLFCHFGINDVDQQCADAARILKLEYLPDLRELTSADADELIAELRRALAAERVGNE' A
#
# COMPACT_ATOMS: atom_id res chain seq x y z
N MET A 1 -24.73 4.22 -2.86
CA MET A 1 -24.20 4.36 -2.93
C MET A 1 -23.25 4.14 -2.77
N THR A 2 -22.89 3.91 -2.80
CA THR A 2 -22.08 3.87 -2.48
C THR A 2 -21.04 3.94 -2.89
N SER A 3 -20.62 4.33 -2.93
CA SER A 3 -19.66 4.65 -3.51
C SER A 3 -18.51 4.29 -3.15
N SER A 4 -17.88 3.68 -3.75
CA SER A 4 -16.65 3.34 -3.52
C SER A 4 -15.82 4.46 -3.74
N ASP A 5 -15.36 5.03 -2.76
CA ASP A 5 -14.36 6.06 -2.86
C ASP A 5 -13.06 5.39 -3.16
N LEU A 6 -12.49 5.73 -4.28
CA LEU A 6 -11.18 5.23 -4.64
C LEU A 6 -10.10 5.96 -3.86
N ALA A 7 -8.94 5.36 -3.78
CA ALA A 7 -7.82 5.97 -3.08
C ALA A 7 -7.51 7.34 -3.68
N THR A 8 -7.20 8.28 -2.80
CA THR A 8 -6.86 9.63 -3.25
C THR A 8 -5.44 9.65 -3.80
N ASP A 9 -5.11 10.74 -4.50
CA ASP A 9 -3.75 10.92 -4.98
C ASP A 9 -2.75 10.91 -3.83
N GLU A 10 -3.13 11.54 -2.72
CA GLU A 10 -2.25 11.60 -1.56
C GLU A 10 -2.02 10.21 -0.99
N GLN A 11 -3.07 9.40 -0.90
CA GLN A 11 -2.92 8.05 -0.39
C GLN A 11 -2.00 7.23 -1.28
N ARG A 12 -2.18 7.33 -2.60
CA ARG A 12 -1.32 6.58 -3.51
C ARG A 12 0.12 7.06 -3.42
N TRP A 13 0.31 8.36 -3.24
CA TRP A 13 1.64 8.93 -3.08
C TRP A 13 2.33 8.37 -1.83
N GLN A 14 1.58 8.29 -0.73
CA GLN A 14 2.13 7.74 0.51
C GLN A 14 2.50 6.27 0.34
N ILE A 15 1.63 5.50 -0.34
CA ILE A 15 1.89 4.09 -0.59
C ILE A 15 3.16 3.94 -1.42
N PHE A 16 3.27 4.72 -2.48
CA PHE A 16 4.44 4.66 -3.34
C PHE A 16 5.72 4.95 -2.55
N ASN A 17 5.69 6.00 -1.75
CA ASN A 17 6.86 6.36 -0.96
C ASN A 17 7.24 5.28 0.04
N LEU A 18 6.24 4.68 0.68
CA LEU A 18 6.52 3.61 1.63
C LEU A 18 7.14 2.40 0.95
N PHE A 19 6.61 2.03 -0.21
CA PHE A 19 7.20 0.92 -0.96
C PHE A 19 8.63 1.24 -1.39
N CYS A 20 8.86 2.47 -1.83
CA CYS A 20 10.21 2.87 -2.22
C CYS A 20 11.18 2.77 -1.05
N HIS A 21 10.70 3.06 0.15
CA HIS A 21 11.52 2.95 1.34
C HIS A 21 11.98 1.50 1.55
N PHE A 22 11.16 0.54 1.16
CA PHE A 22 11.50 -0.86 1.26
C PHE A 22 12.26 -1.37 0.03
N GLY A 23 12.57 -0.46 -0.90
CA GLY A 23 13.30 -0.85 -2.09
C GLY A 23 12.42 -1.40 -3.21
N ILE A 24 11.12 -1.24 -3.10
CA ILE A 24 10.18 -1.73 -4.10
C ILE A 24 9.76 -0.55 -4.97
N ASN A 25 10.45 -0.37 -6.08
CA ASN A 25 10.21 0.78 -6.96
C ASN A 25 9.36 0.45 -8.18
N ASP A 26 9.15 -0.82 -8.45
CA ASP A 26 8.41 -1.25 -9.63
C ASP A 26 6.92 -1.28 -9.30
N VAL A 27 6.12 -0.59 -10.11
CA VAL A 27 4.68 -0.53 -9.87
C VAL A 27 4.05 -1.91 -9.86
N ASP A 28 4.47 -2.78 -10.76
CA ASP A 28 3.95 -4.13 -10.80
C ASP A 28 4.23 -4.86 -9.49
N GLN A 29 5.43 -4.71 -8.96
CA GLN A 29 5.79 -5.33 -7.70
C GLN A 29 5.01 -4.72 -6.55
N GLN A 30 4.81 -3.41 -6.58
CA GLN A 30 4.02 -2.75 -5.55
C GLN A 30 2.59 -3.27 -5.54
N CYS A 31 2.00 -3.44 -6.72
CA CYS A 31 0.65 -3.97 -6.82
C CYS A 31 0.57 -5.39 -6.29
N ALA A 32 1.57 -6.22 -6.64
CA ALA A 32 1.59 -7.60 -6.17
C ALA A 32 1.69 -7.66 -4.65
N ASP A 33 2.56 -6.84 -4.07
CA ASP A 33 2.71 -6.83 -2.63
C ASP A 33 1.47 -6.28 -1.93
N ALA A 34 0.87 -5.23 -2.51
CA ALA A 34 -0.34 -4.66 -1.94
C ALA A 34 -1.46 -5.69 -1.93
N ALA A 35 -1.62 -6.41 -3.04
CA ALA A 35 -2.66 -7.44 -3.12
C ALA A 35 -2.43 -8.51 -2.06
N ARG A 36 -1.17 -8.91 -1.86
CA ARG A 36 -0.85 -9.93 -0.87
C ARG A 36 -1.16 -9.44 0.54
N ILE A 37 -0.77 -8.19 0.85
CA ILE A 37 -0.99 -7.63 2.17
C ILE A 37 -2.48 -7.51 2.47
N LEU A 38 -3.23 -7.05 1.47
CA LEU A 38 -4.66 -6.83 1.63
C LEU A 38 -5.49 -8.08 1.34
N LYS A 39 -4.82 -9.17 0.95
CA LYS A 39 -5.46 -10.44 0.65
C LYS A 39 -6.48 -10.31 -0.48
N LEU A 40 -6.09 -9.54 -1.48
CA LEU A 40 -6.89 -9.37 -2.69
C LEU A 40 -6.45 -10.40 -3.71
N GLU A 41 -7.40 -10.90 -4.48
CA GLU A 41 -7.08 -11.88 -5.51
C GLU A 41 -6.31 -11.25 -6.66
N TYR A 42 -6.60 -9.98 -6.92
CA TYR A 42 -6.04 -9.33 -8.09
C TYR A 42 -6.05 -7.82 -7.90
N LEU A 43 -4.96 -7.20 -8.19
CA LEU A 43 -4.86 -5.74 -8.12
C LEU A 43 -4.04 -5.28 -9.32
N PRO A 44 -4.70 -4.84 -10.39
CA PRO A 44 -3.97 -4.45 -11.60
C PRO A 44 -3.25 -3.12 -11.45
N ASP A 45 -3.76 -2.24 -10.59
CA ASP A 45 -3.19 -0.90 -10.44
C ASP A 45 -3.56 -0.39 -9.06
N LEU A 46 -2.67 0.39 -8.47
CA LEU A 46 -2.95 0.98 -7.17
C LEU A 46 -4.17 1.89 -7.22
N ARG A 47 -4.52 2.39 -8.41
CA ARG A 47 -5.70 3.21 -8.57
C ARG A 47 -7.00 2.43 -8.32
N GLU A 48 -6.92 1.11 -8.39
CA GLU A 48 -8.10 0.28 -8.14
C GLU A 48 -8.39 0.12 -6.67
N LEU A 49 -7.50 0.54 -5.81
CA LEU A 49 -7.73 0.45 -4.38
C LEU A 49 -8.82 1.42 -3.95
N THR A 50 -9.64 0.98 -3.01
CA THR A 50 -10.56 1.91 -2.37
C THR A 50 -9.80 2.72 -1.35
N SER A 51 -10.39 3.83 -0.90
CA SER A 51 -9.78 4.65 0.13
C SER A 51 -9.56 3.84 1.40
N ALA A 52 -10.51 2.99 1.76
CA ALA A 52 -10.39 2.17 2.96
C ALA A 52 -9.21 1.18 2.83
N ASP A 53 -9.09 0.54 1.66
CA ASP A 53 -8.00 -0.38 1.43
C ASP A 53 -6.66 0.35 1.45
N ALA A 54 -6.63 1.55 0.88
CA ALA A 54 -5.40 2.34 0.86
C ALA A 54 -4.98 2.70 2.28
N ASP A 55 -5.92 3.09 3.13
CA ASP A 55 -5.60 3.39 4.53
C ASP A 55 -5.04 2.17 5.23
N GLU A 56 -5.66 1.02 5.00
CA GLU A 56 -5.18 -0.21 5.63
C GLU A 56 -3.78 -0.55 5.15
N LEU A 57 -3.54 -0.40 3.86
CA LEU A 57 -2.21 -0.68 3.30
C LEU A 57 -1.16 0.25 3.89
N ILE A 58 -1.49 1.54 4.00
CA ILE A 58 -0.57 2.50 4.58
C ILE A 58 -0.26 2.12 6.03
N ALA A 59 -1.28 1.74 6.78
CA ALA A 59 -1.08 1.35 8.17
C ALA A 59 -0.17 0.13 8.29
N GLU A 60 -0.38 -0.87 7.42
CA GLU A 60 0.43 -2.07 7.45
C GLU A 60 1.87 -1.77 7.06
N LEU A 61 2.07 -0.92 6.05
CA LEU A 61 3.42 -0.55 5.64
C LEU A 61 4.14 0.23 6.73
N ARG A 62 3.43 1.12 7.40
CA ARG A 62 4.03 1.88 8.50
C ARG A 62 4.38 0.98 9.67
N ARG A 63 3.54 -0.02 9.93
CA ARG A 63 3.81 -0.98 11.00
C ARG A 63 5.06 -1.78 10.68
N ALA A 64 5.19 -2.20 9.42
CA ALA A 64 6.36 -2.94 8.99
C ALA A 64 7.62 -2.08 9.11
N LEU A 65 7.49 -0.80 8.73
CA LEU A 65 8.61 0.11 8.83
C LEU A 65 9.05 0.29 10.29
N ALA A 66 8.09 0.44 11.18
CA ALA A 66 8.39 0.61 12.60
C ALA A 66 9.05 -0.64 13.16
N ALA A 67 8.55 -1.81 12.76
CA ALA A 67 9.13 -3.07 13.20
C ALA A 67 10.56 -3.23 12.72
N GLU A 68 10.81 -2.80 11.48
CA GLU A 68 12.16 -2.88 10.92
C GLU A 68 13.12 -2.00 11.70
N ARG A 69 12.67 -0.79 12.04
CA ARG A 69 13.52 0.14 12.78
C ARG A 69 13.83 -0.37 14.17
N VAL A 70 12.82 -0.98 14.81
CA VAL A 70 13.04 -1.56 16.13
C VAL A 70 13.98 -2.74 16.03
N GLY A 71 13.83 -3.53 14.98
CA GLY A 71 14.67 -4.71 14.80
C GLY A 71 16.12 -4.39 14.59
N ASN A 72 16.44 -3.16 14.21
CA ASN A 72 17.83 -2.76 13.99
C ASN A 72 18.54 -2.28 15.25
N GLU A 73 17.87 -2.31 16.34
CA GLU A 73 18.46 -1.89 17.61
C GLU A 73 19.59 -2.79 18.07
#